data_721bde3ff7ae71d614d0ea0a00ff27f0
#
_entry.id   721bde3ff7ae71d614d0ea0a00ff27f0
#
_cell.length_a   1.000
_cell.length_b   1.000
_cell.length_c   1.000
_cell.angle_alpha   90.00
_cell.angle_beta   90.00
_cell.angle_gamma   90.00
#
_symmetry.space_group_name_H-M   'P 1'
#
loop_
_entity.id
_entity.type
_entity.pdbx_description
1 polymer ?
#
loop_
_entity_poly.entity_id
_entity_poly.type
_entity_poly.pdbx_seq_one_letter_code
_entity_poly.pdbx_strand_id
1 'polypeptide(L)'
;LDVMYTRQGIDQHGVVSRLPGTPHTAMNTEYLSIIGDVDYRVHPQWNVYVKGAYETARVYKGNGDFRKGMYRRSWNAQSSVEFFPFKQLDLFVFVLYTYRGVILEKAATRMGAIEPDTHRISLGLVYSIPVF
;
A
#
# COMPACT_ATOMS: atom_id res chain seq x y z
N LEU A 1 7.74 -12.74 5.99
CA LEU A 1 8.26 -11.38 6.11
C LEU A 1 9.08 -11.03 4.89
N ASP A 2 8.65 -10.01 4.15
CA ASP A 2 9.33 -9.54 2.94
C ASP A 2 9.84 -8.12 3.14
N VAL A 3 11.07 -7.87 2.70
CA VAL A 3 11.66 -6.54 2.70
C VAL A 3 12.08 -6.20 1.27
N MET A 4 11.51 -5.15 0.72
CA MET A 4 11.83 -4.68 -0.62
C MET A 4 12.41 -3.27 -0.55
N TYR A 5 13.55 -3.10 -1.21
CA TYR A 5 14.15 -1.79 -1.41
C TYR A 5 14.25 -1.50 -2.91
N THR A 6 13.74 -0.36 -3.30
CA THR A 6 13.77 0.07 -4.70
C THR A 6 14.27 1.51 -4.79
N ARG A 7 15.18 1.74 -5.71
CA ARG A 7 15.64 3.09 -6.04
C ARG A 7 15.22 3.42 -7.47
N GLN A 8 14.46 4.48 -7.62
CA GLN A 8 14.01 4.95 -8.91
C GLN A 8 14.56 6.34 -9.19
N GLY A 9 15.19 6.52 -10.34
CA GLY A 9 15.48 7.83 -10.93
C GLY A 9 14.36 8.19 -11.89
N ILE A 10 13.53 9.14 -11.52
CA ILE A 10 12.56 9.71 -12.45
C ILE A 10 13.15 11.02 -12.95
N ASP A 11 13.72 10.97 -14.12
CA ASP A 11 14.08 12.15 -14.88
C ASP A 11 12.84 12.61 -15.65
N GLN A 12 12.06 13.46 -15.02
CA GLN A 12 10.83 13.99 -15.63
C GLN A 12 11.13 15.12 -16.63
N HIS A 13 12.13 14.96 -17.47
CA HIS A 13 12.37 15.91 -18.55
C HIS A 13 11.26 15.95 -19.61
N GLY A 14 10.25 15.12 -19.52
CA GLY A 14 9.33 14.94 -20.64
C GLY A 14 7.88 15.37 -20.48
N VAL A 15 7.32 15.42 -19.29
CA VAL A 15 5.84 15.47 -19.19
C VAL A 15 5.28 16.79 -18.67
N VAL A 16 5.99 17.51 -17.83
CA VAL A 16 5.47 18.76 -17.22
C VAL A 16 6.09 20.03 -17.80
N SER A 17 7.17 19.90 -18.55
CA SER A 17 7.94 21.05 -19.06
C SER A 17 7.36 21.73 -20.30
N ARG A 18 6.17 21.39 -20.75
CA ARG A 18 5.54 22.04 -21.92
C ARG A 18 4.88 23.38 -21.63
N LEU A 19 4.79 23.76 -20.36
CA LEU A 19 4.32 25.08 -20.00
C LEU A 19 5.52 26.03 -19.87
N PRO A 20 5.59 27.10 -20.65
CA PRO A 20 6.67 28.09 -20.53
C PRO A 20 6.69 28.63 -19.10
N GLY A 21 7.85 28.59 -18.43
CA GLY A 21 8.05 29.13 -17.09
C GLY A 21 7.90 28.14 -15.94
N THR A 22 7.59 26.88 -16.20
CA THR A 22 7.62 25.83 -15.13
C THR A 22 9.05 25.35 -14.89
N PRO A 23 9.53 25.35 -13.65
CA PRO A 23 10.85 24.84 -13.34
C PRO A 23 10.92 23.34 -13.61
N HIS A 24 12.02 22.86 -14.20
CA HIS A 24 12.31 21.46 -14.36
C HIS A 24 12.47 20.83 -12.98
N THR A 25 11.59 19.93 -12.60
CA THR A 25 11.68 19.17 -11.36
C THR A 25 12.20 17.77 -11.65
N ALA A 26 13.40 17.47 -11.18
CA ALA A 26 13.94 16.12 -11.15
C ALA A 26 13.82 15.56 -9.74
N MET A 27 13.25 14.40 -9.62
CA MET A 27 13.09 13.70 -8.35
C MET A 27 13.60 12.28 -8.45
N ASN A 28 14.66 11.99 -7.71
CA ASN A 28 15.14 10.63 -7.54
C ASN A 28 14.69 10.10 -6.18
N THR A 29 13.93 9.02 -6.17
CA THR A 29 13.28 8.48 -4.99
C THR A 29 13.81 7.12 -4.59
N GLU A 30 13.89 6.91 -3.29
CA GLU A 30 14.14 5.62 -2.67
C GLU A 30 12.86 5.17 -1.97
N TYR A 31 12.49 3.91 -2.18
CA TYR A 31 11.35 3.27 -1.53
C TYR A 31 11.85 2.11 -0.69
N LEU A 32 11.41 2.07 0.55
CA LEU A 32 11.57 0.89 1.41
C LEU A 32 10.18 0.39 1.77
N SER A 33 9.93 -0.87 1.51
CA SER A 33 8.69 -1.56 1.88
C SER A 33 9.02 -2.75 2.75
N ILE A 34 8.35 -2.87 3.88
CA ILE A 34 8.42 -4.00 4.80
C ILE A 34 7.01 -4.57 4.90
N ILE A 35 6.85 -5.84 4.56
CA ILE A 35 5.58 -6.54 4.54
C ILE A 35 5.68 -7.78 5.40
N GLY A 36 4.73 -7.96 6.29
CA GLY A 36 4.57 -9.17 7.09
C GLY A 36 3.14 -9.64 7.04
N ASP A 37 2.95 -10.94 6.96
CA ASP A 37 1.64 -11.58 6.99
C ASP A 37 1.66 -12.85 7.81
N VAL A 38 0.51 -13.18 8.37
CA VAL A 38 0.22 -14.40 9.10
C VAL A 38 -1.13 -14.91 8.65
N ASP A 39 -1.15 -16.16 8.24
CA ASP A 39 -2.35 -16.93 7.94
C ASP A 39 -2.45 -18.05 8.94
N TYR A 40 -3.53 -18.08 9.73
CA TYR A 40 -3.68 -19.02 10.82
C TYR A 40 -5.07 -19.65 10.87
N ARG A 41 -5.11 -20.96 10.76
CA ARG A 41 -6.33 -21.73 10.89
C ARG A 41 -6.62 -22.02 12.35
N VAL A 42 -7.50 -21.21 12.93
CA VAL A 42 -7.90 -21.32 14.35
C VAL A 42 -8.73 -22.59 14.60
N HIS A 43 -9.55 -22.97 13.64
CA HIS A 43 -10.45 -24.11 13.68
C HIS A 43 -10.65 -24.65 12.25
N PRO A 44 -11.01 -25.91 12.02
CA PRO A 44 -11.27 -26.42 10.67
C PRO A 44 -12.25 -25.58 9.83
N GLN A 45 -13.15 -24.85 10.49
CA GLN A 45 -14.11 -23.97 9.84
C GLN A 45 -13.76 -22.47 9.91
N TRP A 46 -12.68 -22.11 10.59
CA TRP A 46 -12.30 -20.71 10.80
C TRP A 46 -10.85 -20.46 10.44
N ASN A 47 -10.64 -19.49 9.59
CA ASN A 47 -9.32 -19.00 9.24
C ASN A 47 -9.21 -17.51 9.55
N VAL A 48 -8.05 -17.10 10.04
CA VAL A 48 -7.72 -15.70 10.33
C VAL A 48 -6.46 -15.33 9.57
N TYR A 49 -6.55 -14.28 8.77
CA TYR A 49 -5.44 -13.73 8.04
C TYR A 49 -5.16 -12.31 8.51
N VAL A 50 -3.91 -11.98 8.76
CA VAL A 50 -3.46 -10.63 9.12
C VAL A 50 -2.25 -10.28 8.27
N LYS A 51 -2.28 -9.11 7.66
CA LYS A 51 -1.18 -8.55 6.88
C LYS A 51 -0.90 -7.13 7.33
N GLY A 52 0.37 -6.80 7.49
CA GLY A 52 0.83 -5.44 7.73
C GLY A 52 1.88 -5.05 6.70
N ALA A 53 1.84 -3.81 6.26
CA ALA A 53 2.86 -3.24 5.40
C ALA A 53 3.25 -1.85 5.90
N TYR A 54 4.53 -1.56 5.91
CA TYR A 54 5.08 -0.25 6.16
C TYR A 54 5.95 0.18 4.98
N GLU A 55 5.68 1.36 4.46
CA GLU A 55 6.38 1.88 3.31
C GLU A 55 6.91 3.28 3.59
N THR A 56 8.11 3.54 3.16
CA THR A 56 8.69 4.88 3.18
C THR A 56 9.11 5.29 1.78
N ALA A 57 8.95 6.56 1.50
CA ALA A 57 9.45 7.16 0.28
C ALA A 57 10.30 8.38 0.63
N ARG A 58 11.52 8.40 0.11
CA ARG A 58 12.51 9.42 0.37
C ARG A 58 13.07 9.97 -0.93
N VAL A 59 13.25 11.28 -0.99
CA VAL A 59 13.99 11.93 -2.07
C VAL A 59 15.48 11.95 -1.69
N TYR A 60 16.31 11.26 -2.46
CA TYR A 60 17.76 11.28 -2.24
C TYR A 60 18.49 12.31 -3.11
N LYS A 61 17.92 12.67 -4.24
CA LYS A 61 18.39 13.73 -5.12
C LYS A 61 17.18 14.45 -5.71
N GLY A 62 17.07 15.74 -5.50
CA GLY A 62 15.98 16.55 -6.02
C GLY A 62 16.41 17.99 -6.24
N ASN A 63 15.70 18.69 -7.10
CA ASN A 63 15.81 20.11 -7.35
C ASN A 63 14.42 20.77 -7.36
N GLY A 64 14.37 22.09 -7.39
CA GLY A 64 13.12 22.83 -7.40
C GLY A 64 12.30 22.62 -6.11
N ASP A 65 11.05 22.14 -6.27
CA ASP A 65 10.13 21.94 -5.15
C ASP A 65 10.43 20.69 -4.31
N PHE A 66 11.31 19.82 -4.80
CA PHE A 66 11.67 18.59 -4.11
C PHE A 66 13.02 18.72 -3.40
N ARG A 67 12.96 18.77 -2.08
CA ARG A 67 14.14 18.76 -1.24
C ARG A 67 14.50 17.33 -0.83
N LYS A 68 15.81 17.08 -0.68
CA LYS A 68 16.31 15.83 -0.12
C LYS A 68 15.67 15.56 1.25
N GLY A 69 15.11 14.38 1.45
CA GLY A 69 14.52 13.97 2.72
C GLY A 69 13.31 13.04 2.55
N MET A 70 12.75 12.65 3.67
CA MET A 70 11.52 11.88 3.72
C MET A 70 10.36 12.76 3.24
N TYR A 71 9.54 12.21 2.33
CA TYR A 71 8.34 12.92 1.87
C TYR A 71 7.05 12.19 2.18
N ARG A 72 7.09 10.85 2.29
CA ARG A 72 5.91 10.04 2.57
C ARG A 72 6.27 8.85 3.45
N ARG A 73 5.42 8.57 4.42
CA ARG A 73 5.35 7.31 5.15
C ARG A 73 3.93 6.80 5.06
N SER A 74 3.77 5.53 4.79
CA SER A 74 2.47 4.88 4.76
C SER A 74 2.52 3.54 5.45
N TRP A 75 1.41 3.17 6.07
CA TRP A 75 1.19 1.84 6.59
C TRP A 75 -0.16 1.34 6.15
N ASN A 76 -0.21 0.07 5.95
CA ASN A 76 -1.39 -0.65 5.55
C ASN A 76 -1.54 -1.84 6.48
N ALA A 77 -2.71 -2.00 7.08
CA ALA A 77 -3.06 -3.16 7.85
C ALA A 77 -4.32 -3.79 7.26
N GLN A 78 -4.30 -5.09 7.11
CA GLN A 78 -5.40 -5.88 6.59
C GLN A 78 -5.63 -7.07 7.49
N SER A 79 -6.87 -7.31 7.86
CA SER A 79 -7.26 -8.51 8.58
C SER A 79 -8.52 -9.10 7.96
N SER A 80 -8.57 -10.41 7.83
CA SER A 80 -9.77 -11.11 7.42
C SER A 80 -10.07 -12.28 8.35
N VAL A 81 -11.35 -12.52 8.50
CA VAL A 81 -11.88 -13.73 9.13
C VAL A 81 -12.71 -14.44 8.09
N GLU A 82 -12.39 -15.70 7.86
CA GLU A 82 -13.04 -16.57 6.90
C GLU A 82 -13.75 -17.69 7.63
N PHE A 83 -15.00 -17.94 7.24
CA PHE A 83 -15.81 -19.01 7.79
C PHE A 83 -16.20 -20.00 6.69
N PHE A 84 -15.87 -21.27 6.90
CA PHE A 84 -16.15 -22.41 6.02
C PHE A 84 -17.30 -23.22 6.60
N PRO A 85 -18.57 -22.96 6.18
CA PRO A 85 -19.74 -23.64 6.77
C PRO A 85 -19.79 -25.14 6.46
N PHE A 86 -19.21 -25.56 5.33
CA PHE A 86 -19.29 -26.93 4.85
C PHE A 86 -17.89 -27.51 4.61
N LYS A 87 -17.60 -28.66 5.21
CA LYS A 87 -16.30 -29.34 5.05
C LYS A 87 -16.04 -29.90 3.65
N GLN A 88 -17.11 -30.14 2.89
CA GLN A 88 -17.06 -30.81 1.58
C GLN A 88 -17.16 -29.83 0.41
N LEU A 89 -17.46 -28.58 0.66
CA LEU A 89 -17.60 -27.54 -0.35
C LEU A 89 -16.52 -26.48 -0.15
N ASP A 90 -15.91 -26.09 -1.22
CA ASP A 90 -14.99 -24.96 -1.23
C ASP A 90 -15.80 -23.64 -1.27
N LEU A 91 -16.55 -23.45 -0.19
CA LEU A 91 -17.40 -22.29 0.06
C LEU A 91 -16.96 -21.63 1.36
N PHE A 92 -16.69 -20.34 1.31
CA PHE A 92 -16.47 -19.56 2.52
C PHE A 92 -17.05 -18.16 2.46
N VAL A 93 -17.41 -17.67 3.62
CA VAL A 93 -17.81 -16.28 3.85
C VAL A 93 -16.68 -15.57 4.57
N PHE A 94 -16.39 -14.35 4.17
CA PHE A 94 -15.34 -13.57 4.81
C PHE A 94 -15.77 -12.18 5.20
N VAL A 95 -15.16 -11.69 6.27
CA VAL A 95 -15.13 -10.28 6.65
C VAL A 95 -13.70 -9.81 6.50
N LEU A 96 -13.50 -8.79 5.69
CA LEU A 96 -12.21 -8.17 5.46
C LEU A 96 -12.22 -6.74 5.97
N TYR A 97 -11.29 -6.42 6.85
CA TYR A 97 -11.00 -5.07 7.26
C TYR A 97 -9.67 -4.60 6.71
N THR A 98 -9.65 -3.41 6.14
CA THR A 98 -8.43 -2.77 5.64
C THR A 98 -8.31 -1.38 6.22
N TYR A 99 -7.14 -1.08 6.75
CA TYR A 99 -6.74 0.25 7.20
C TYR A 99 -5.54 0.73 6.39
N ARG A 100 -5.57 1.96 5.93
CA ARG A 100 -4.44 2.64 5.30
C ARG A 100 -4.24 3.99 5.95
N GLY A 101 -3.05 4.20 6.49
CA GLY A 101 -2.60 5.48 7.02
C GLY A 101 -1.47 6.05 6.17
N VAL A 102 -1.49 7.36 5.96
CA VAL A 102 -0.44 8.07 5.21
C VAL A 102 -0.05 9.32 5.97
N ILE A 103 1.25 9.48 6.19
CA ILE A 103 1.85 10.73 6.68
C ILE A 103 2.65 11.33 5.54
N LEU A 104 2.28 12.55 5.17
CA LEU A 104 3.06 13.39 4.26
C LEU A 104 3.98 14.27 5.08
N GLU A 105 5.25 14.20 4.80
CA GLU A 105 6.24 15.08 5.43
C GLU A 105 6.20 16.47 4.78
N LYS A 106 6.78 17.48 5.43
CA LYS A 106 6.76 18.89 5.00
C LYS A 106 7.15 19.11 3.54
N ALA A 107 8.00 18.24 2.99
CA ALA A 107 8.38 18.31 1.57
C ALA A 107 7.22 18.03 0.63
N ALA A 108 6.28 17.16 1.03
CA ALA A 108 5.11 16.80 0.24
C ALA A 108 3.90 17.72 0.50
N THR A 109 3.79 18.32 1.68
CA THR A 109 2.66 19.21 2.02
C THR A 109 2.62 20.49 1.18
N ARG A 110 3.73 20.90 0.61
CA ARG A 110 3.79 21.98 -0.37
C ARG A 110 3.04 21.66 -1.68
N MET A 111 2.80 20.39 -1.95
CA MET A 111 2.10 19.92 -3.14
C MET A 111 0.59 19.84 -2.96
N GLY A 112 0.04 20.16 -1.79
CA GLY A 112 -1.41 20.19 -1.53
C GLY A 112 -2.09 18.82 -1.50
N ALA A 113 -1.33 17.72 -1.53
CA ALA A 113 -1.88 16.37 -1.49
C ALA A 113 -2.04 15.92 -0.03
N ILE A 114 -3.24 15.99 0.49
CA ILE A 114 -3.61 15.37 1.75
C ILE A 114 -4.31 14.06 1.40
N GLU A 115 -3.69 12.92 1.71
CA GLU A 115 -4.37 11.64 1.65
C GLU A 115 -4.90 11.33 3.06
N PRO A 116 -6.21 11.29 3.27
CA PRO A 116 -6.77 10.95 4.58
C PRO A 116 -6.54 9.48 4.89
N ASP A 117 -6.50 9.16 6.19
CA ASP A 117 -6.56 7.78 6.64
C ASP A 117 -7.87 7.14 6.16
N THR A 118 -7.77 5.91 5.69
CA THR A 118 -8.93 5.19 5.16
C THR A 118 -9.17 3.90 5.91
N HIS A 119 -10.44 3.67 6.22
CA HIS A 119 -10.94 2.42 6.79
C HIS A 119 -11.95 1.80 5.83
N ARG A 120 -11.80 0.52 5.54
CA ARG A 120 -12.72 -0.22 4.68
C ARG A 120 -13.10 -1.53 5.33
N ILE A 121 -14.38 -1.84 5.32
CA ILE A 121 -14.91 -3.14 5.67
C ILE A 121 -15.55 -3.73 4.42
N SER A 122 -15.23 -4.97 4.11
CA SER A 122 -15.80 -5.72 2.98
C SER A 122 -16.33 -7.04 3.49
N LEU A 123 -17.50 -7.42 2.99
CA LEU A 123 -18.12 -8.71 3.20
C LEU A 123 -18.19 -9.42 1.87
N GLY A 124 -17.90 -10.71 1.85
CA GLY A 124 -17.95 -11.48 0.62
C GLY A 124 -18.21 -12.94 0.87
N LEU A 125 -18.60 -13.60 -0.23
CA LEU A 125 -18.79 -15.03 -0.32
C LEU A 125 -17.99 -15.53 -1.52
N VAL A 126 -17.21 -16.57 -1.31
CA VAL A 126 -16.45 -17.24 -2.37
C VAL A 126 -16.90 -18.68 -2.46
N TYR A 127 -17.15 -19.12 -3.67
CA TYR A 127 -17.46 -20.51 -3.99
C TYR A 127 -16.62 -20.94 -5.18
N SER A 128 -15.79 -21.95 -4.98
CA SER A 128 -14.98 -22.55 -6.05
C SER A 128 -15.75 -23.71 -6.69
N ILE A 129 -16.04 -23.59 -7.96
CA ILE A 129 -16.72 -24.64 -8.73
C ILE A 129 -15.62 -25.55 -9.32
N PRO A 130 -15.58 -26.84 -8.94
CA PRO A 130 -14.67 -27.77 -9.58
C PRO A 130 -15.05 -27.92 -11.06
N VAL A 131 -14.10 -27.63 -11.94
CA VAL A 131 -14.25 -27.92 -13.37
C VAL A 131 -13.63 -29.29 -13.61
N PHE A 132 -14.43 -30.22 -14.04
CA PHE A 132 -14.00 -31.57 -14.40
C PHE A 132 -13.62 -31.63 -15.87
#